data_d975a286803671f37b456c831db8871b
#
_entry.id   d975a286803671f37b456c831db8871b
#
_cell.length_a   1.000
_cell.length_b   1.000
_cell.length_c   1.000
_cell.angle_alpha   90.00
_cell.angle_beta   90.00
_cell.angle_gamma   90.00
#
_symmetry.space_group_name_H-M   'P 1'
#
loop_
_entity.id
_entity.type
_entity.pdbx_description
1 polymer ?
#
loop_
_entity_poly.entity_id
_entity_poly.type
_entity_poly.pdbx_seq_one_letter_code
_entity_poly.pdbx_strand_id
1 'polypeptide(L)'
;WAGYCAVLVSVSDIYAMGGRPLAVVNMLSAPDDEKASLIAEGMVEGCRKLGVPMVGGHYLPEESEGVATAIIGKASHLLRATQGKAGQSLIIAIDLDGKPVKHYLQWDCTSNKEPQELQRKLEIMPTLAERGLATAARDISNAGILGTIAMLAENAGCGAVVQLDSIPKPDEVDLERWLNMFPGYGFIVSADPSKTDEIIALFAKEGIAAAVIGELTTDTRVIVQQGTEEADLINWANEVMVVGLHG
;
A
#
# COMPACT_ATOMS: atom_id res chain seq x y z
N TRP A 1 13.38 6.61 -11.96
CA TRP A 1 12.09 6.17 -11.44
C TRP A 1 12.22 4.93 -10.54
N ALA A 2 12.98 3.90 -10.96
CA ALA A 2 13.15 2.67 -10.17
C ALA A 2 13.72 2.94 -8.77
N GLY A 3 14.76 3.78 -8.66
CA GLY A 3 15.32 4.16 -7.36
C GLY A 3 14.33 4.89 -6.46
N TYR A 4 13.53 5.81 -7.03
CA TYR A 4 12.46 6.49 -6.32
C TYR A 4 11.41 5.50 -5.78
N CYS A 5 10.94 4.59 -6.64
CA CYS A 5 9.97 3.57 -6.26
C CYS A 5 10.50 2.62 -5.18
N ALA A 6 11.77 2.23 -5.22
CA ALA A 6 12.35 1.36 -4.19
C ALA A 6 12.25 1.99 -2.78
N VAL A 7 12.49 3.30 -2.67
CA VAL A 7 12.29 4.02 -1.39
C VAL A 7 10.82 4.15 -1.06
N LEU A 8 9.98 4.51 -2.03
CA LEU A 8 8.54 4.73 -1.84
C LEU A 8 7.84 3.48 -1.30
N VAL A 9 8.06 2.31 -1.91
CA VAL A 9 7.40 1.07 -1.48
C VAL A 9 7.82 0.68 -0.06
N SER A 10 9.13 0.77 0.27
CA SER A 10 9.61 0.49 1.61
C SER A 10 9.03 1.45 2.67
N VAL A 11 8.91 2.73 2.35
CA VAL A 11 8.29 3.73 3.22
C VAL A 11 6.80 3.43 3.41
N SER A 12 6.10 3.03 2.34
CA SER A 12 4.68 2.65 2.39
C SER A 12 4.44 1.44 3.32
N ASP A 13 5.32 0.44 3.30
CA ASP A 13 5.26 -0.71 4.21
C ASP A 13 5.30 -0.28 5.68
N ILE A 14 6.22 0.65 6.04
CA ILE A 14 6.33 1.15 7.41
C ILE A 14 5.05 1.90 7.84
N TYR A 15 4.53 2.77 6.97
CA TYR A 15 3.30 3.51 7.27
C TYR A 15 2.08 2.59 7.32
N ALA A 16 1.99 1.58 6.44
CA ALA A 16 0.92 0.58 6.49
C ALA A 16 0.87 -0.13 7.85
N MET A 17 2.03 -0.37 8.46
CA MET A 17 2.14 -0.95 9.81
C MET A 17 1.81 0.04 10.94
N GLY A 18 1.44 1.29 10.65
CA GLY A 18 1.19 2.34 11.65
C GLY A 18 2.47 2.93 12.24
N GLY A 19 3.61 2.75 11.55
CA GLY A 19 4.93 3.24 11.98
C GLY A 19 5.39 4.48 11.21
N ARG A 20 6.52 5.03 11.66
CA ARG A 20 7.26 6.10 10.99
C ARG A 20 8.64 5.59 10.63
N PRO A 21 9.12 5.79 9.38
CA PRO A 21 10.44 5.32 8.97
C PRO A 21 11.55 6.04 9.74
N LEU A 22 12.63 5.32 10.04
CA LEU A 22 13.81 5.86 10.72
C LEU A 22 15.03 5.90 9.82
N ALA A 23 15.26 4.84 9.05
CA ALA A 23 16.42 4.74 8.18
C ALA A 23 16.20 3.66 7.11
N VAL A 24 16.78 3.88 5.94
CA VAL A 24 16.78 2.93 4.83
C VAL A 24 18.22 2.63 4.39
N VAL A 25 18.45 1.42 3.95
CA VAL A 25 19.68 0.98 3.26
C VAL A 25 19.32 0.39 1.91
N ASN A 26 20.28 0.34 0.98
CA ASN A 26 20.04 -0.18 -0.36
C ASN A 26 21.10 -1.21 -0.79
N MET A 27 20.73 -1.99 -1.80
CA MET A 27 21.63 -2.70 -2.69
C MET A 27 21.30 -2.26 -4.11
N LEU A 28 22.31 -1.82 -4.85
CA LEU A 28 22.19 -1.35 -6.21
C LEU A 28 23.13 -2.14 -7.11
N SER A 29 22.63 -2.63 -8.24
CA SER A 29 23.44 -3.18 -9.33
C SER A 29 23.18 -2.44 -10.64
N ALA A 30 24.23 -2.20 -11.42
CA ALA A 30 24.14 -1.60 -12.73
C ALA A 30 25.39 -1.93 -13.56
N PRO A 31 25.27 -1.92 -14.93
CA PRO A 31 26.39 -2.26 -15.81
C PRO A 31 27.45 -1.16 -15.89
N ASP A 32 27.11 0.07 -15.52
CA ASP A 32 28.01 1.24 -15.58
C ASP A 32 27.61 2.28 -14.53
N ASP A 33 28.53 3.22 -14.31
CA ASP A 33 28.34 4.28 -13.31
C ASP A 33 27.25 5.28 -13.70
N GLU A 34 26.96 5.47 -14.99
CA GLU A 34 25.90 6.37 -15.45
C GLU A 34 24.54 5.87 -15.00
N LYS A 35 24.24 4.59 -15.25
CA LYS A 35 22.99 3.95 -14.83
C LYS A 35 22.89 3.85 -13.31
N ALA A 36 23.99 3.50 -12.64
CA ALA A 36 24.04 3.50 -11.17
C ALA A 36 23.69 4.87 -10.61
N SER A 37 24.25 5.95 -11.18
CA SER A 37 23.97 7.32 -10.76
C SER A 37 22.51 7.70 -10.94
N LEU A 38 21.88 7.35 -12.08
CA LEU A 38 20.47 7.63 -12.33
C LEU A 38 19.54 6.92 -11.32
N ILE A 39 19.84 5.68 -10.96
CA ILE A 39 19.06 4.96 -9.93
C ILE A 39 19.28 5.61 -8.56
N ALA A 40 20.54 5.96 -8.22
CA ALA A 40 20.89 6.60 -6.97
C ALA A 40 20.21 7.97 -6.81
N GLU A 41 20.17 8.80 -7.87
CA GLU A 41 19.43 10.07 -7.88
C GLU A 41 17.95 9.88 -7.56
N GLY A 42 17.32 8.85 -8.13
CA GLY A 42 15.95 8.49 -7.79
C GLY A 42 15.78 8.14 -6.32
N MET A 43 16.69 7.37 -5.73
CA MET A 43 16.66 7.05 -4.30
C MET A 43 16.84 8.30 -3.44
N VAL A 44 17.76 9.21 -3.80
CA VAL A 44 17.98 10.49 -3.10
C VAL A 44 16.70 11.33 -3.11
N GLU A 45 16.05 11.46 -4.26
CA GLU A 45 14.79 12.20 -4.36
C GLU A 45 13.67 11.55 -3.54
N GLY A 46 13.55 10.22 -3.57
CA GLY A 46 12.61 9.48 -2.72
C GLY A 46 12.85 9.75 -1.24
N CYS A 47 14.10 9.65 -0.79
CA CYS A 47 14.48 9.92 0.60
C CYS A 47 14.15 11.37 1.02
N ARG A 48 14.45 12.34 0.15
CA ARG A 48 14.16 13.75 0.39
C ARG A 48 12.66 14.02 0.53
N LYS A 49 11.87 13.49 -0.38
CA LYS A 49 10.42 13.69 -0.39
C LYS A 49 9.72 12.99 0.76
N LEU A 50 10.11 11.77 1.04
CA LEU A 50 9.45 10.93 2.05
C LEU A 50 10.02 11.12 3.46
N GLY A 51 11.06 11.95 3.61
CA GLY A 51 11.60 12.34 4.90
C GLY A 51 12.35 11.22 5.63
N VAL A 52 12.98 10.29 4.89
CA VAL A 52 13.74 9.18 5.47
C VAL A 52 15.22 9.23 5.04
N PRO A 53 16.20 9.16 5.95
CA PRO A 53 17.62 9.14 5.58
C PRO A 53 18.02 7.77 5.04
N MET A 54 18.80 7.75 3.96
CA MET A 54 19.55 6.57 3.54
C MET A 54 20.90 6.56 4.27
N VAL A 55 21.12 5.55 5.09
CA VAL A 55 22.26 5.49 6.02
C VAL A 55 23.37 4.55 5.56
N GLY A 56 23.20 3.89 4.43
CA GLY A 56 24.18 3.00 3.85
C GLY A 56 23.64 2.26 2.65
N GLY A 57 24.49 1.48 2.02
CA GLY A 57 24.14 0.67 0.87
C GLY A 57 25.35 -0.05 0.29
N HIS A 58 25.11 -0.83 -0.75
CA HIS A 58 26.11 -1.55 -1.48
C HIS A 58 25.88 -1.41 -2.97
N TYR A 59 26.94 -1.15 -3.74
CA TYR A 59 26.91 -1.11 -5.20
C TYR A 59 27.68 -2.30 -5.76
N LEU A 60 27.06 -2.98 -6.72
CA LEU A 60 27.64 -4.10 -7.47
C LEU A 60 27.65 -3.74 -8.95
N PRO A 61 28.83 -3.69 -9.61
CA PRO A 61 28.91 -3.58 -11.06
C PRO A 61 28.51 -4.92 -11.69
N GLU A 62 27.28 -5.02 -12.19
CA GLU A 62 26.68 -6.20 -12.79
C GLU A 62 26.02 -5.84 -14.11
N GLU A 63 25.93 -6.79 -15.05
CA GLU A 63 25.29 -6.54 -16.36
C GLU A 63 23.80 -6.18 -16.24
N SER A 64 23.13 -6.64 -15.18
CA SER A 64 21.70 -6.38 -14.94
C SER A 64 21.51 -5.22 -13.97
N GLU A 65 20.54 -4.36 -14.30
CA GLU A 65 20.09 -3.30 -13.39
C GLU A 65 19.21 -3.90 -12.30
N GLY A 66 19.48 -3.54 -11.05
CA GLY A 66 18.68 -3.97 -9.91
C GLY A 66 18.79 -3.00 -8.75
N VAL A 67 17.70 -2.84 -8.01
CA VAL A 67 17.67 -2.07 -6.77
C VAL A 67 16.79 -2.77 -5.75
N ALA A 68 17.32 -2.91 -4.55
CA ALA A 68 16.58 -3.38 -3.38
C ALA A 68 16.83 -2.44 -2.21
N THR A 69 15.84 -2.29 -1.36
CA THR A 69 15.94 -1.48 -0.14
C THR A 69 15.48 -2.29 1.06
N ALA A 70 16.09 -2.02 2.21
CA ALA A 70 15.61 -2.49 3.50
C ALA A 70 15.45 -1.28 4.42
N ILE A 71 14.35 -1.24 5.17
CA ILE A 71 13.97 -0.10 5.98
C ILE A 71 13.65 -0.52 7.41
N ILE A 72 13.95 0.36 8.35
CA ILE A 72 13.48 0.23 9.72
C ILE A 72 12.60 1.41 10.09
N GLY A 73 11.61 1.15 10.94
CA GLY A 73 10.70 2.16 11.44
C GLY A 73 10.38 1.96 12.91
N LYS A 74 9.64 2.89 13.47
CA LYS A 74 9.16 2.84 14.85
C LYS A 74 7.66 3.07 14.89
N ALA A 75 6.95 2.25 15.64
CA ALA A 75 5.54 2.39 15.92
C ALA A 75 5.28 2.27 17.43
N SER A 76 4.31 3.03 17.94
CA SER A 76 3.76 2.84 19.30
C SER A 76 2.67 1.76 19.30
N HIS A 77 1.90 1.67 18.21
CA HIS A 77 0.88 0.65 17.97
C HIS A 77 1.01 0.13 16.54
N LEU A 78 0.85 -1.17 16.35
CA LEU A 78 1.01 -1.82 15.04
C LEU A 78 -0.35 -2.17 14.43
N LEU A 79 -0.52 -1.87 13.14
CA LEU A 79 -1.65 -2.27 12.31
C LEU A 79 -1.32 -3.58 11.57
N ARG A 80 -1.12 -4.68 12.30
CA ARG A 80 -0.74 -5.95 11.68
C ARG A 80 -1.91 -6.54 10.90
N ALA A 81 -1.70 -7.00 9.67
CA ALA A 81 -2.72 -7.68 8.89
C ALA A 81 -3.35 -8.89 9.64
N THR A 82 -2.56 -9.60 10.46
CA THR A 82 -3.00 -10.72 11.31
C THR A 82 -3.98 -10.32 12.43
N GLN A 83 -4.22 -9.05 12.66
CA GLN A 83 -5.15 -8.55 13.68
C GLN A 83 -6.54 -8.21 13.12
N GLY A 84 -6.73 -8.30 11.79
CA GLY A 84 -8.05 -8.17 11.16
C GLY A 84 -9.03 -9.20 11.72
N LYS A 85 -10.31 -8.85 11.79
CA LYS A 85 -11.35 -9.70 12.36
C LYS A 85 -12.61 -9.66 11.50
N ALA A 86 -13.31 -10.77 11.41
CA ALA A 86 -14.63 -10.82 10.77
C ALA A 86 -15.59 -9.80 11.39
N GLY A 87 -16.41 -9.17 10.55
CA GLY A 87 -17.31 -8.08 10.90
C GLY A 87 -16.68 -6.69 10.91
N GLN A 88 -15.37 -6.58 10.63
CA GLN A 88 -14.72 -5.28 10.42
C GLN A 88 -14.93 -4.80 8.99
N SER A 89 -15.16 -3.49 8.85
CA SER A 89 -15.21 -2.84 7.55
C SER A 89 -13.82 -2.81 6.89
N LEU A 90 -13.80 -3.03 5.58
CA LEU A 90 -12.66 -2.77 4.72
C LEU A 90 -12.79 -1.37 4.13
N ILE A 91 -11.81 -0.52 4.41
CA ILE A 91 -11.71 0.84 3.91
C ILE A 91 -10.52 0.92 2.97
N ILE A 92 -10.75 1.44 1.77
CA ILE A 92 -9.67 1.84 0.86
C ILE A 92 -9.40 3.33 1.02
N ALA A 93 -8.14 3.73 0.96
CA ALA A 93 -7.73 5.13 0.93
C ALA A 93 -6.67 5.32 -0.15
N ILE A 94 -6.95 6.13 -1.17
CA ILE A 94 -6.07 6.34 -2.32
C ILE A 94 -6.00 7.83 -2.66
N ASP A 95 -4.79 8.32 -2.98
CA ASP A 95 -4.61 9.65 -3.57
C ASP A 95 -4.87 9.59 -5.07
N LEU A 96 -6.03 10.11 -5.50
CA LEU A 96 -6.44 10.13 -6.90
C LEU A 96 -5.82 11.28 -7.71
N ASP A 97 -5.14 12.24 -7.04
CA ASP A 97 -4.41 13.31 -7.73
C ASP A 97 -3.04 12.79 -8.21
N GLY A 98 -3.05 12.16 -9.36
CA GLY A 98 -1.89 11.49 -9.95
C GLY A 98 -2.06 11.23 -11.44
N LYS A 99 -1.24 10.34 -11.96
CA LYS A 99 -1.28 9.89 -13.36
C LYS A 99 -0.73 8.48 -13.52
N PRO A 100 -1.18 7.73 -14.56
CA PRO A 100 -0.59 6.42 -14.86
C PRO A 100 0.86 6.58 -15.33
N VAL A 101 1.74 5.70 -14.86
CA VAL A 101 3.11 5.58 -15.37
C VAL A 101 3.06 4.70 -16.63
N LYS A 102 3.54 5.24 -17.76
CA LYS A 102 3.25 4.76 -19.13
C LYS A 102 3.11 3.24 -19.31
N HIS A 103 4.14 2.47 -19.15
CA HIS A 103 4.13 1.02 -19.45
C HIS A 103 4.00 0.13 -18.21
N TYR A 104 3.75 0.74 -17.05
CA TYR A 104 3.69 0.04 -15.78
C TYR A 104 2.29 0.10 -15.18
N LEU A 105 1.99 -0.85 -14.32
CA LEU A 105 0.77 -0.84 -13.51
C LEU A 105 0.95 0.02 -12.25
N GLN A 106 1.48 1.25 -12.44
CA GLN A 106 1.75 2.19 -11.37
C GLN A 106 0.94 3.48 -11.55
N TRP A 107 0.43 3.99 -10.44
CA TRP A 107 -0.22 5.29 -10.33
C TRP A 107 0.69 6.26 -9.58
N ASP A 108 1.30 7.20 -10.31
CA ASP A 108 2.18 8.19 -9.72
C ASP A 108 1.37 9.36 -9.16
N CYS A 109 1.13 9.34 -7.87
CA CYS A 109 0.51 10.41 -7.11
C CYS A 109 1.47 11.09 -6.13
N THR A 110 2.78 10.86 -6.26
CA THR A 110 3.78 11.36 -5.30
C THR A 110 4.87 12.22 -5.92
N SER A 111 5.30 11.95 -7.16
CA SER A 111 6.46 12.62 -7.75
C SER A 111 6.31 14.12 -7.96
N ASN A 112 5.07 14.61 -8.12
CA ASN A 112 4.78 16.04 -8.33
C ASN A 112 4.37 16.78 -7.04
N LYS A 113 4.30 16.10 -5.88
CA LYS A 113 3.89 16.70 -4.62
C LYS A 113 5.10 17.20 -3.82
N GLU A 114 4.87 18.22 -3.00
CA GLU A 114 5.88 18.73 -2.09
C GLU A 114 6.10 17.78 -0.90
N PRO A 115 7.33 17.70 -0.35
CA PRO A 115 7.66 16.80 0.75
C PRO A 115 6.72 16.93 1.95
N GLN A 116 6.39 18.17 2.34
CA GLN A 116 5.53 18.43 3.48
C GLN A 116 4.10 17.91 3.27
N GLU A 117 3.61 17.97 2.03
CA GLU A 117 2.29 17.41 1.68
C GLU A 117 2.29 15.89 1.81
N LEU A 118 3.29 15.22 1.21
CA LEU A 118 3.41 13.76 1.29
C LEU A 118 3.54 13.26 2.72
N GLN A 119 4.36 13.92 3.52
CA GLN A 119 4.56 13.55 4.92
C GLN A 119 3.27 13.72 5.75
N ARG A 120 2.50 14.80 5.55
CA ARG A 120 1.19 14.95 6.21
C ARG A 120 0.22 13.84 5.82
N LYS A 121 0.15 13.49 4.55
CA LYS A 121 -0.71 12.39 4.06
C LYS A 121 -0.32 11.05 4.68
N LEU A 122 0.97 10.75 4.74
CA LEU A 122 1.49 9.50 5.32
C LEU A 122 1.25 9.42 6.84
N GLU A 123 1.30 10.56 7.58
CA GLU A 123 1.05 10.63 9.02
C GLU A 123 -0.37 10.22 9.44
N ILE A 124 -1.30 10.06 8.51
CA ILE A 124 -2.63 9.53 8.81
C ILE A 124 -2.53 8.10 9.35
N MET A 125 -1.70 7.25 8.75
CA MET A 125 -1.59 5.84 9.13
C MET A 125 -1.11 5.63 10.59
N PRO A 126 0.00 6.24 11.04
CA PRO A 126 0.36 6.22 12.47
C PRO A 126 -0.72 6.81 13.37
N THR A 127 -1.40 7.88 12.92
CA THR A 127 -2.51 8.48 13.67
C THR A 127 -3.66 7.50 13.89
N LEU A 128 -4.04 6.73 12.86
CA LEU A 128 -5.05 5.68 12.98
C LEU A 128 -4.65 4.62 14.01
N ALA A 129 -3.37 4.21 13.99
CA ALA A 129 -2.82 3.24 14.92
C ALA A 129 -2.82 3.77 16.35
N GLU A 130 -2.26 4.95 16.59
CA GLU A 130 -2.11 5.59 17.90
C GLU A 130 -3.45 5.90 18.57
N ARG A 131 -4.45 6.25 17.77
CA ARG A 131 -5.82 6.51 18.27
C ARG A 131 -6.67 5.24 18.37
N GLY A 132 -6.14 4.08 18.00
CA GLY A 132 -6.86 2.82 17.98
C GLY A 132 -8.09 2.84 17.06
N LEU A 133 -8.05 3.62 15.97
CA LEU A 133 -9.14 3.71 15.00
C LEU A 133 -9.15 2.52 14.03
N ALA A 134 -7.99 2.06 13.62
CA ALA A 134 -7.83 0.90 12.75
C ALA A 134 -7.23 -0.29 13.52
N THR A 135 -7.48 -1.50 13.03
CA THR A 135 -6.99 -2.75 13.61
C THR A 135 -5.87 -3.35 12.77
N ALA A 136 -6.04 -3.34 11.46
CA ALA A 136 -5.11 -3.92 10.50
C ALA A 136 -5.02 -3.02 9.26
N ALA A 137 -3.88 -3.05 8.58
CA ALA A 137 -3.74 -2.37 7.30
C ALA A 137 -2.66 -3.04 6.43
N ARG A 138 -2.70 -2.72 5.15
CA ARG A 138 -1.66 -2.98 4.15
C ARG A 138 -1.58 -1.80 3.17
N ASP A 139 -0.39 -1.53 2.66
CA ASP A 139 -0.22 -0.71 1.47
C ASP A 139 -0.70 -1.47 0.23
N ILE A 140 -1.23 -0.74 -0.74
CA ILE A 140 -1.62 -1.32 -2.03
C ILE A 140 -0.36 -1.43 -2.87
N SER A 141 0.12 -2.66 -3.04
CA SER A 141 1.36 -2.96 -3.74
C SER A 141 1.15 -3.87 -4.97
N ASN A 142 2.20 -4.52 -5.44
CA ASN A 142 2.12 -5.45 -6.58
C ASN A 142 1.16 -6.61 -6.27
N ALA A 143 0.20 -6.82 -7.08
CA ALA A 143 -1.02 -7.57 -7.10
C ALA A 143 -2.25 -6.65 -7.08
N GLY A 144 -2.05 -5.32 -7.01
CA GLY A 144 -3.11 -4.33 -7.06
C GLY A 144 -4.05 -4.34 -5.87
N ILE A 145 -5.18 -3.71 -6.04
CA ILE A 145 -6.17 -3.51 -4.98
C ILE A 145 -6.73 -4.84 -4.47
N LEU A 146 -7.21 -5.68 -5.38
CA LEU A 146 -7.86 -6.94 -5.00
C LEU A 146 -6.87 -7.94 -4.40
N GLY A 147 -5.66 -8.04 -4.95
CA GLY A 147 -4.62 -8.88 -4.37
C GLY A 147 -4.19 -8.42 -2.99
N THR A 148 -4.13 -7.12 -2.74
CA THR A 148 -3.84 -6.57 -1.41
C THR A 148 -4.93 -6.91 -0.40
N ILE A 149 -6.22 -6.81 -0.79
CA ILE A 149 -7.34 -7.21 0.06
C ILE A 149 -7.28 -8.71 0.37
N ALA A 150 -7.01 -9.52 -0.65
CA ALA A 150 -6.87 -10.96 -0.50
C ALA A 150 -5.75 -11.33 0.50
N MET A 151 -4.57 -10.71 0.36
CA MET A 151 -3.47 -10.90 1.31
C MET A 151 -3.79 -10.43 2.72
N LEU A 152 -4.55 -9.34 2.89
CA LEU A 152 -4.99 -8.90 4.22
C LEU A 152 -5.95 -9.91 4.84
N ALA A 153 -6.93 -10.38 4.09
CA ALA A 153 -7.92 -11.36 4.54
C ALA A 153 -7.26 -12.70 4.92
N GLU A 154 -6.35 -13.23 4.07
CA GLU A 154 -5.60 -14.45 4.36
C GLU A 154 -4.79 -14.32 5.66
N ASN A 155 -4.03 -13.21 5.81
CA ASN A 155 -3.25 -12.96 7.02
C ASN A 155 -4.13 -12.85 8.29
N ALA A 156 -5.35 -12.35 8.15
CA ALA A 156 -6.32 -12.27 9.23
C ALA A 156 -7.02 -13.60 9.53
N GLY A 157 -6.86 -14.63 8.68
CA GLY A 157 -7.63 -15.87 8.75
C GLY A 157 -9.12 -15.66 8.48
N CYS A 158 -9.46 -14.69 7.64
CA CYS A 158 -10.82 -14.27 7.30
C CYS A 158 -11.07 -14.40 5.80
N GLY A 159 -12.35 -14.47 5.42
CA GLY A 159 -12.78 -14.11 4.08
C GLY A 159 -13.04 -12.61 3.96
N ALA A 160 -13.51 -12.20 2.80
CA ALA A 160 -13.97 -10.82 2.57
C ALA A 160 -15.08 -10.76 1.53
N VAL A 161 -15.94 -9.75 1.63
CA VAL A 161 -16.85 -9.34 0.55
C VAL A 161 -16.47 -7.92 0.14
N VAL A 162 -16.26 -7.72 -1.15
CA VAL A 162 -15.77 -6.45 -1.72
C VAL A 162 -16.71 -5.92 -2.77
N GLN A 163 -17.17 -4.69 -2.62
CA GLN A 163 -18.03 -3.96 -3.54
C GLN A 163 -17.19 -3.16 -4.53
N LEU A 164 -17.06 -3.63 -5.77
CA LEU A 164 -16.21 -2.97 -6.79
C LEU A 164 -16.68 -1.55 -7.13
N ASP A 165 -17.99 -1.34 -7.14
CA ASP A 165 -18.58 -0.03 -7.43
C ASP A 165 -18.31 1.02 -6.35
N SER A 166 -17.87 0.60 -5.15
CA SER A 166 -17.50 1.49 -4.06
C SER A 166 -16.02 1.90 -4.07
N ILE A 167 -15.20 1.33 -4.96
CA ILE A 167 -13.78 1.62 -5.05
C ILE A 167 -13.57 2.97 -5.75
N PRO A 168 -13.00 3.99 -5.07
CA PRO A 168 -12.65 5.25 -5.71
C PRO A 168 -11.65 5.04 -6.84
N LYS A 169 -11.89 5.63 -8.00
CA LYS A 169 -10.99 5.54 -9.16
C LYS A 169 -10.93 6.86 -9.94
N PRO A 170 -9.84 7.13 -10.66
CA PRO A 170 -9.77 8.23 -11.61
C PRO A 170 -10.72 7.96 -12.80
N ASP A 171 -11.36 9.00 -13.34
CA ASP A 171 -12.31 8.86 -14.44
C ASP A 171 -11.66 8.34 -15.74
N GLU A 172 -10.40 8.69 -15.97
CA GLU A 172 -9.63 8.37 -17.18
C GLU A 172 -9.03 6.95 -17.18
N VAL A 173 -9.16 6.19 -16.08
CA VAL A 173 -8.64 4.83 -15.97
C VAL A 173 -9.81 3.84 -15.92
N ASP A 174 -9.80 2.81 -16.78
CA ASP A 174 -10.78 1.75 -16.71
C ASP A 174 -10.64 0.93 -15.42
N LEU A 175 -11.74 0.29 -14.98
CA LEU A 175 -11.78 -0.42 -13.71
C LEU A 175 -10.81 -1.60 -13.67
N GLU A 176 -10.74 -2.39 -14.74
CA GLU A 176 -9.88 -3.58 -14.78
C GLU A 176 -8.41 -3.19 -14.61
N ARG A 177 -7.96 -2.16 -15.32
CA ARG A 177 -6.61 -1.62 -15.17
C ARG A 177 -6.39 -1.08 -13.75
N TRP A 178 -7.36 -0.31 -13.23
CA TRP A 178 -7.27 0.30 -11.90
C TRP A 178 -7.11 -0.74 -10.78
N LEU A 179 -7.88 -1.83 -10.83
CA LEU A 179 -7.80 -2.91 -9.85
C LEU A 179 -6.43 -3.60 -9.81
N ASN A 180 -5.70 -3.56 -10.92
CA ASN A 180 -4.34 -4.11 -11.04
C ASN A 180 -3.23 -3.09 -10.75
N MET A 181 -3.56 -1.80 -10.67
CA MET A 181 -2.56 -0.75 -10.36
C MET A 181 -2.24 -0.71 -8.88
N PHE A 182 -0.99 -0.31 -8.59
CA PHE A 182 -0.56 0.00 -7.24
C PHE A 182 -0.17 1.47 -7.15
N PRO A 183 -0.94 2.27 -6.41
CA PRO A 183 -0.69 3.69 -6.26
C PRO A 183 0.50 3.97 -5.33
N GLY A 184 1.17 5.09 -5.56
CA GLY A 184 2.26 5.56 -4.69
C GLY A 184 1.78 6.02 -3.31
N TYR A 185 0.49 6.28 -3.14
CA TYR A 185 -0.20 6.40 -1.87
C TYR A 185 -1.54 5.66 -1.98
N GLY A 186 -1.60 4.51 -1.33
CA GLY A 186 -2.81 3.72 -1.26
C GLY A 186 -2.72 2.67 -0.17
N PHE A 187 -3.78 2.56 0.63
CA PHE A 187 -3.86 1.64 1.76
C PHE A 187 -5.21 0.95 1.82
N ILE A 188 -5.20 -0.30 2.23
CA ILE A 188 -6.39 -1.02 2.69
C ILE A 188 -6.33 -1.07 4.21
N VAL A 189 -7.39 -0.64 4.86
CA VAL A 189 -7.51 -0.54 6.32
C VAL A 189 -8.71 -1.35 6.79
N SER A 190 -8.53 -2.14 7.84
CA SER A 190 -9.63 -2.85 8.53
C SER A 190 -9.91 -2.18 9.87
N ALA A 191 -11.20 -1.90 10.13
CA ALA A 191 -11.64 -1.19 11.32
C ALA A 191 -13.03 -1.61 11.77
N ASP A 192 -13.33 -1.34 13.05
CA ASP A 192 -14.68 -1.44 13.57
C ASP A 192 -15.64 -0.54 12.76
N PRO A 193 -16.83 -1.00 12.35
CA PRO A 193 -17.79 -0.21 11.58
C PRO A 193 -18.12 1.16 12.22
N SER A 194 -18.12 1.25 13.54
CA SER A 194 -18.42 2.51 14.27
C SER A 194 -17.32 3.58 14.10
N LYS A 195 -16.15 3.24 13.55
CA LYS A 195 -15.01 4.15 13.37
C LYS A 195 -14.80 4.59 11.92
N THR A 196 -15.54 4.05 10.98
CA THR A 196 -15.35 4.27 9.53
C THR A 196 -15.47 5.74 9.15
N ASP A 197 -16.49 6.44 9.65
CA ASP A 197 -16.72 7.85 9.31
C ASP A 197 -15.56 8.74 9.77
N GLU A 198 -15.02 8.48 10.96
CA GLU A 198 -13.88 9.22 11.48
C GLU A 198 -12.60 8.96 10.66
N ILE A 199 -12.37 7.70 10.26
CA ILE A 199 -11.24 7.32 9.41
C ILE A 199 -11.35 8.02 8.05
N ILE A 200 -12.51 7.95 7.40
CA ILE A 200 -12.76 8.60 6.11
C ILE A 200 -12.55 10.12 6.21
N ALA A 201 -13.05 10.74 7.28
CA ALA A 201 -12.88 12.19 7.50
C ALA A 201 -11.41 12.59 7.66
N LEU A 202 -10.57 11.77 8.31
CA LEU A 202 -9.14 12.02 8.43
C LEU A 202 -8.44 11.99 7.08
N PHE A 203 -8.75 11.04 6.21
CA PHE A 203 -8.22 10.97 4.87
C PHE A 203 -8.71 12.14 3.99
N ALA A 204 -10.01 12.42 4.03
CA ALA A 204 -10.62 13.51 3.25
C ALA A 204 -10.01 14.88 3.56
N LYS A 205 -9.64 15.14 4.82
CA LYS A 205 -8.98 16.37 5.25
C LYS A 205 -7.66 16.64 4.52
N GLU A 206 -6.93 15.59 4.16
CA GLU A 206 -5.69 15.67 3.39
C GLU A 206 -5.89 15.42 1.89
N GLY A 207 -7.14 15.47 1.40
CA GLY A 207 -7.46 15.30 -0.01
C GLY A 207 -7.30 13.86 -0.54
N ILE A 208 -7.35 12.87 0.36
CA ILE A 208 -7.29 11.46 0.01
C ILE A 208 -8.72 10.93 -0.15
N ALA A 209 -9.01 10.28 -1.28
CA ALA A 209 -10.26 9.58 -1.48
C ALA A 209 -10.29 8.31 -0.61
N ALA A 210 -11.27 8.21 0.27
CA ALA A 210 -11.46 7.04 1.11
C ALA A 210 -12.92 6.59 1.12
N ALA A 211 -13.14 5.28 1.09
CA ALA A 211 -14.47 4.69 1.10
C ALA A 211 -14.47 3.33 1.80
N VAL A 212 -15.60 2.97 2.40
CA VAL A 212 -15.88 1.58 2.79
C VAL A 212 -16.17 0.81 1.51
N ILE A 213 -15.40 -0.24 1.25
CA ILE A 213 -15.50 -1.06 0.04
C ILE A 213 -15.96 -2.49 0.33
N GLY A 214 -16.23 -2.82 1.58
CA GLY A 214 -16.65 -4.15 1.97
C GLY A 214 -16.37 -4.45 3.43
N GLU A 215 -16.30 -5.73 3.75
CA GLU A 215 -16.07 -6.23 5.10
C GLU A 215 -15.27 -7.53 5.12
N LEU A 216 -14.60 -7.80 6.23
CA LEU A 216 -14.03 -9.10 6.55
C LEU A 216 -15.10 -10.04 7.08
N THR A 217 -15.08 -11.30 6.64
CA THR A 217 -16.09 -12.31 6.98
C THR A 217 -15.49 -13.52 7.71
N THR A 218 -16.33 -14.35 8.27
CA THR A 218 -15.91 -15.64 8.86
C THR A 218 -15.72 -16.76 7.83
N ASP A 219 -16.01 -16.50 6.55
CA ASP A 219 -15.78 -17.42 5.44
C ASP A 219 -14.28 -17.55 5.15
N THR A 220 -13.91 -18.48 4.30
CA THR A 220 -12.54 -18.64 3.75
C THR A 220 -12.40 -18.05 2.34
N ARG A 221 -13.46 -17.43 1.81
CA ARG A 221 -13.49 -16.87 0.46
C ARG A 221 -13.37 -15.35 0.46
N VAL A 222 -12.68 -14.84 -0.53
CA VAL A 222 -12.77 -13.43 -0.92
C VAL A 222 -13.69 -13.34 -2.13
N ILE A 223 -14.81 -12.68 -1.95
CA ILE A 223 -15.87 -12.51 -2.93
C ILE A 223 -15.85 -11.07 -3.42
N VAL A 224 -15.90 -10.86 -4.72
CA VAL A 224 -16.08 -9.54 -5.35
C VAL A 224 -17.48 -9.42 -5.90
N GLN A 225 -18.10 -8.26 -5.70
CA GLN A 225 -19.46 -7.97 -6.16
C GLN A 225 -19.46 -6.69 -7.00
N GLN A 226 -20.20 -6.72 -8.12
CA GLN A 226 -20.46 -5.57 -8.99
C GLN A 226 -21.91 -5.54 -9.41
N GLY A 227 -22.67 -4.55 -8.99
CA GLY A 227 -24.13 -4.52 -9.19
C GLY A 227 -24.79 -5.76 -8.57
N THR A 228 -25.35 -6.64 -9.42
CA THR A 228 -25.99 -7.91 -9.03
C THR A 228 -25.10 -9.13 -9.28
N GLU A 229 -23.94 -8.95 -9.84
CA GLU A 229 -23.01 -10.04 -10.14
C GLU A 229 -22.02 -10.25 -8.99
N GLU A 230 -21.63 -11.49 -8.77
CA GLU A 230 -20.57 -11.83 -7.82
C GLU A 230 -19.65 -12.93 -8.36
N ALA A 231 -18.42 -12.93 -7.91
CA ALA A 231 -17.43 -13.94 -8.24
C ALA A 231 -16.48 -14.20 -7.07
N ASP A 232 -16.05 -15.44 -6.94
CA ASP A 232 -14.97 -15.80 -6.03
C ASP A 232 -13.64 -15.33 -6.61
N LEU A 233 -12.92 -14.50 -5.88
CA LEU A 233 -11.54 -14.09 -6.23
C LEU A 233 -10.55 -15.19 -5.82
N ILE A 234 -10.70 -15.71 -4.62
CA ILE A 234 -9.86 -16.77 -4.05
C ILE A 234 -10.58 -17.48 -2.90
N ASN A 235 -10.21 -18.74 -2.67
CA ASN A 235 -10.71 -19.53 -1.56
C ASN A 235 -9.55 -20.20 -0.81
N TRP A 236 -9.30 -19.75 0.41
CA TRP A 236 -8.19 -20.25 1.28
C TRP A 236 -8.32 -21.72 1.66
N ALA A 237 -9.50 -22.32 1.52
CA ALA A 237 -9.65 -23.76 1.74
C ALA A 237 -8.86 -24.60 0.72
N ASN A 238 -8.58 -24.04 -0.48
CA ASN A 238 -7.95 -24.74 -1.60
C ASN A 238 -6.69 -24.05 -2.13
N GLU A 239 -6.45 -22.79 -1.78
CA GLU A 239 -5.43 -21.94 -2.36
C GLU A 239 -4.69 -21.15 -1.28
N VAL A 240 -3.45 -20.79 -1.55
CA VAL A 240 -2.60 -19.98 -0.66
C VAL A 240 -1.98 -18.88 -1.49
N MET A 241 -2.05 -17.65 -1.02
CA MET A 241 -1.47 -16.49 -1.69
C MET A 241 -0.12 -16.10 -1.12
N VAL A 242 0.03 -16.19 0.20
CA VAL A 242 1.27 -15.88 0.91
C VAL A 242 1.86 -17.14 1.49
N VAL A 243 2.98 -17.59 0.93
CA VAL A 243 3.66 -18.81 1.37
C VAL A 243 4.21 -18.65 2.80
N GLY A 244 3.87 -19.57 3.69
CA GLY A 244 4.47 -19.69 5.02
C GLY A 244 3.62 -19.24 6.21
N LEU A 245 2.36 -18.90 6.00
CA LEU A 245 1.44 -18.57 7.11
C LEU A 245 0.71 -19.79 7.71
N HIS A 246 0.92 -20.96 7.15
CA HIS A 246 0.43 -22.24 7.66
C HIS A 246 1.59 -23.00 8.34
N GLY A 247 2.01 -22.49 9.46
CA GLY A 247 3.01 -23.12 10.34
C GLY A 247 2.40 -23.41 11.70
#